data_2756057c9a2141f342ff510a93d1ae17
#
_entry.id   2756057c9a2141f342ff510a93d1ae17
#
_cell.length_a   1.000
_cell.length_b   1.000
_cell.length_c   1.000
_cell.angle_alpha   90.00
_cell.angle_beta   90.00
_cell.angle_gamma   90.00
#
_symmetry.space_group_name_H-M   'P 1'
#
loop_
_entity.id
_entity.type
_entity.pdbx_description
1 polymer ?
#
loop_
_entity_poly.entity_id
_entity_poly.type
_entity_poly.pdbx_seq_one_letter_code
_entity_poly.pdbx_strand_id
1 'polypeptide(L)'
;MNKRLFLVSLVLIFLILVSIVVSAEQYTKIGNGSEPAVDVGKVAWTSNGTIHLYDLTTKKETTIFSSAASHPAISGNILVWHEDSNGVPKLTVYDINTEARSYIIQNVDQSSRPAIYGSRIVWSANSNVYMRDISTSTQTQIASGEAPDIYDTKIVYSSDIAGDTPQIYVYDISTKKAMNVSQYGDNMFPHIYGDKVIWSDFYTRLGNIRMYDLATKQQTEITTGDDMTGYDTGGPTDISDNKIVYLKHNDLANMNSGDLYVYNIDTGESKQLTSGNTARTPAISGNVIVWSDSGNIYMVNSW
;
A
#
# COMPACT_ATOMS: atom_id res chain seq x y z
N MET A 1 -5.88 13.78 -87.15
CA MET A 1 -6.77 13.05 -86.21
C MET A 1 -5.93 12.61 -85.02
N ASN A 2 -5.88 13.45 -83.96
CA ASN A 2 -4.98 13.24 -82.83
C ASN A 2 -5.71 12.44 -81.72
N LYS A 3 -5.17 11.23 -81.41
CA LYS A 3 -5.61 10.48 -80.24
C LYS A 3 -4.76 10.93 -79.03
N ARG A 4 -5.36 11.60 -78.07
CA ARG A 4 -4.74 11.88 -76.79
C ARG A 4 -4.85 10.65 -75.90
N LEU A 5 -3.70 10.09 -75.53
CA LEU A 5 -3.58 9.07 -74.48
C LEU A 5 -3.76 9.75 -73.09
N PHE A 6 -4.78 9.32 -72.36
CA PHE A 6 -4.91 9.66 -70.92
C PHE A 6 -4.09 8.63 -70.13
N LEU A 7 -3.00 9.07 -69.47
CA LEU A 7 -2.27 8.29 -68.47
C LEU A 7 -3.01 8.48 -67.14
N VAL A 8 -3.64 7.43 -66.65
CA VAL A 8 -4.17 7.36 -65.29
C VAL A 8 -3.06 6.93 -64.36
N SER A 9 -2.54 7.84 -63.57
CA SER A 9 -1.55 7.58 -62.52
C SER A 9 -2.22 6.96 -61.29
N LEU A 10 -2.06 5.67 -61.08
CA LEU A 10 -2.56 4.96 -59.92
C LEU A 10 -1.58 5.19 -58.77
N VAL A 11 -1.92 6.13 -57.86
CA VAL A 11 -1.16 6.33 -56.62
C VAL A 11 -1.61 5.28 -55.62
N LEU A 12 -0.77 4.25 -55.44
CA LEU A 12 -0.94 3.25 -54.38
C LEU A 12 -0.53 3.89 -53.04
N ILE A 13 -1.50 4.28 -52.22
CA ILE A 13 -1.25 4.70 -50.84
C ILE A 13 -1.10 3.41 -50.02
N PHE A 14 0.15 3.05 -49.67
CA PHE A 14 0.44 2.03 -48.67
C PHE A 14 0.13 2.63 -47.27
N LEU A 15 -1.04 2.33 -46.75
CA LEU A 15 -1.34 2.54 -45.32
C LEU A 15 -0.55 1.46 -44.52
N ILE A 16 0.58 1.88 -43.99
CA ILE A 16 1.28 1.09 -42.97
C ILE A 16 0.45 1.22 -41.68
N LEU A 17 -0.41 0.24 -41.43
CA LEU A 17 -0.98 0.02 -40.10
C LEU A 17 0.14 -0.41 -39.17
N VAL A 18 0.76 0.55 -38.49
CA VAL A 18 1.57 0.26 -37.31
C VAL A 18 0.59 -0.18 -36.23
N SER A 19 0.37 -1.47 -36.11
CA SER A 19 -0.26 -2.04 -34.93
C SER A 19 0.71 -1.80 -33.75
N ILE A 20 0.39 -0.79 -32.93
CA ILE A 20 0.99 -0.65 -31.61
C ILE A 20 0.49 -1.89 -30.85
N VAL A 21 1.32 -2.92 -30.79
CA VAL A 21 1.12 -4.01 -29.85
C VAL A 21 1.41 -3.39 -28.48
N VAL A 22 0.38 -2.87 -27.81
CA VAL A 22 0.43 -2.63 -26.39
C VAL A 22 0.59 -4.02 -25.77
N SER A 23 1.82 -4.42 -25.46
CA SER A 23 2.03 -5.62 -24.66
C SER A 23 1.30 -5.40 -23.33
N ALA A 24 0.25 -6.18 -23.09
CA ALA A 24 -0.35 -6.23 -21.78
C ALA A 24 0.79 -6.50 -20.78
N GLU A 25 0.92 -5.67 -19.76
CA GLU A 25 1.90 -5.94 -18.69
C GLU A 25 1.61 -7.32 -18.13
N GLN A 26 2.61 -8.20 -18.24
CA GLN A 26 2.45 -9.57 -17.83
C GLN A 26 2.75 -9.65 -16.34
N TYR A 27 1.70 -9.55 -15.50
CA TYR A 27 1.84 -9.83 -14.07
C TYR A 27 1.94 -11.33 -13.82
N THR A 28 2.69 -11.67 -12.78
CA THR A 28 2.99 -13.06 -12.41
C THR A 28 2.21 -13.44 -11.17
N LYS A 29 1.47 -14.56 -11.22
CA LYS A 29 0.92 -15.17 -10.02
C LYS A 29 2.06 -15.83 -9.23
N ILE A 30 2.18 -15.49 -7.94
CA ILE A 30 3.22 -16.02 -7.05
C ILE A 30 2.68 -16.91 -5.93
N GLY A 31 1.38 -16.90 -5.66
CA GLY A 31 0.78 -17.71 -4.61
C GLY A 31 -0.74 -17.63 -4.58
N ASN A 32 -1.32 -18.22 -3.54
CA ASN A 32 -2.74 -18.11 -3.22
C ASN A 32 -2.87 -17.50 -1.82
N GLY A 33 -3.80 -16.54 -1.66
CA GLY A 33 -4.01 -15.89 -0.37
C GLY A 33 -4.50 -14.46 -0.51
N SER A 34 -4.25 -13.66 0.52
CA SER A 34 -4.68 -12.27 0.65
C SER A 34 -3.66 -11.45 1.45
N GLU A 35 -3.88 -10.14 1.48
CA GLU A 35 -3.10 -9.20 2.29
C GLU A 35 -1.58 -9.28 2.05
N PRO A 36 -1.10 -9.14 0.82
CA PRO A 36 0.32 -9.14 0.57
C PRO A 36 1.02 -7.91 1.14
N ALA A 37 2.24 -8.12 1.64
CA ALA A 37 3.20 -7.09 2.00
C ALA A 37 4.52 -7.39 1.29
N VAL A 38 5.27 -6.36 0.91
CA VAL A 38 6.53 -6.50 0.17
C VAL A 38 7.59 -5.57 0.72
N ASP A 39 8.79 -6.09 0.89
CA ASP A 39 10.00 -5.29 1.16
C ASP A 39 11.25 -6.05 0.68
N VAL A 40 12.19 -5.31 0.14
CA VAL A 40 13.54 -5.73 -0.29
C VAL A 40 13.64 -7.20 -0.72
N GLY A 41 12.98 -7.54 -1.83
CA GLY A 41 13.12 -8.86 -2.45
C GLY A 41 12.30 -9.98 -1.81
N LYS A 42 11.39 -9.67 -0.89
CA LYS A 42 10.50 -10.64 -0.25
C LYS A 42 9.05 -10.17 -0.27
N VAL A 43 8.13 -11.11 -0.49
CA VAL A 43 6.69 -10.89 -0.39
C VAL A 43 6.12 -11.82 0.66
N ALA A 44 5.39 -11.27 1.62
CA ALA A 44 4.66 -12.05 2.62
C ALA A 44 3.15 -11.89 2.39
N TRP A 45 2.37 -12.92 2.67
CA TRP A 45 0.90 -12.86 2.62
C TRP A 45 0.26 -13.86 3.55
N THR A 46 -1.05 -13.74 3.73
CA THR A 46 -1.84 -14.71 4.50
C THR A 46 -2.58 -15.67 3.58
N SER A 47 -2.62 -16.95 3.96
CA SER A 47 -3.49 -17.95 3.35
C SER A 47 -4.00 -18.91 4.42
N ASN A 48 -5.32 -19.02 4.58
CA ASN A 48 -5.95 -19.87 5.60
C ASN A 48 -5.41 -19.66 7.02
N GLY A 49 -5.13 -18.40 7.39
CA GLY A 49 -4.58 -18.04 8.70
C GLY A 49 -3.10 -18.38 8.91
N THR A 50 -2.39 -18.73 7.85
CA THR A 50 -0.96 -19.05 7.86
C THR A 50 -0.20 -17.98 7.06
N ILE A 51 1.02 -17.67 7.47
CA ILE A 51 1.91 -16.76 6.73
C ILE A 51 2.68 -17.54 5.67
N HIS A 52 2.71 -16.99 4.48
CA HIS A 52 3.54 -17.43 3.36
C HIS A 52 4.57 -16.35 3.05
N LEU A 53 5.79 -16.77 2.75
CA LEU A 53 6.90 -15.90 2.40
C LEU A 53 7.50 -16.35 1.07
N TYR A 54 7.57 -15.45 0.10
CA TYR A 54 8.15 -15.69 -1.21
C TYR A 54 9.41 -14.84 -1.42
N ASP A 55 10.51 -15.48 -1.73
CA ASP A 55 11.77 -14.81 -2.06
C ASP A 55 11.85 -14.55 -3.56
N LEU A 56 11.90 -13.28 -3.94
CA LEU A 56 11.89 -12.84 -5.35
C LEU A 56 13.16 -13.25 -6.12
N THR A 57 14.27 -13.46 -5.42
CA THR A 57 15.55 -13.85 -6.01
C THR A 57 15.59 -15.33 -6.32
N THR A 58 15.23 -16.15 -5.32
CA THR A 58 15.27 -17.61 -5.45
C THR A 58 13.99 -18.21 -6.05
N LYS A 59 12.90 -17.41 -6.09
CA LYS A 59 11.55 -17.80 -6.52
C LYS A 59 11.00 -18.97 -5.68
N LYS A 60 11.38 -19.04 -4.42
CA LYS A 60 10.92 -20.06 -3.49
C LYS A 60 9.92 -19.50 -2.50
N GLU A 61 8.87 -20.27 -2.26
CA GLU A 61 7.87 -20.03 -1.23
C GLU A 61 8.23 -20.86 0.01
N THR A 62 8.06 -20.23 1.19
CA THR A 62 8.20 -20.87 2.51
C THR A 62 6.93 -20.61 3.29
N THR A 63 6.41 -21.62 3.96
CA THR A 63 5.25 -21.51 4.85
C THR A 63 5.72 -21.33 6.28
N ILE A 64 5.25 -20.28 6.94
CA ILE A 64 5.50 -19.99 8.34
C ILE A 64 4.21 -20.27 9.09
N PHE A 65 4.14 -21.42 9.78
CA PHE A 65 2.93 -21.84 10.48
C PHE A 65 2.51 -20.85 11.56
N SER A 66 1.25 -20.46 11.51
CA SER A 66 0.57 -19.62 12.46
C SER A 66 -0.88 -20.08 12.59
N SER A 67 -1.59 -19.61 13.58
CA SER A 67 -3.03 -19.82 13.72
C SER A 67 -3.72 -18.45 13.64
N ALA A 68 -4.63 -18.29 12.70
CA ALA A 68 -5.39 -17.04 12.48
C ALA A 68 -4.51 -15.80 12.28
N ALA A 69 -3.44 -15.93 11.46
CA ALA A 69 -2.60 -14.82 11.05
C ALA A 69 -3.31 -13.88 10.08
N SER A 70 -3.13 -12.58 10.26
CA SER A 70 -3.64 -11.52 9.39
C SER A 70 -2.70 -10.31 9.39
N HIS A 71 -2.84 -9.45 8.38
CA HIS A 71 -2.16 -8.16 8.28
C HIS A 71 -0.64 -8.28 8.44
N PRO A 72 0.05 -9.08 7.61
CA PRO A 72 1.51 -9.15 7.67
C PRO A 72 2.12 -7.83 7.22
N ALA A 73 3.22 -7.45 7.86
CA ALA A 73 4.10 -6.37 7.45
C ALA A 73 5.55 -6.85 7.53
N ILE A 74 6.41 -6.37 6.65
CA ILE A 74 7.78 -6.83 6.51
C ILE A 74 8.73 -5.66 6.37
N SER A 75 9.88 -5.74 7.03
CA SER A 75 11.02 -4.84 6.81
C SER A 75 12.32 -5.63 6.91
N GLY A 76 13.03 -5.72 5.79
CA GLY A 76 14.24 -6.51 5.66
C GLY A 76 14.02 -7.99 6.00
N ASN A 77 14.55 -8.43 7.15
CA ASN A 77 14.41 -9.79 7.63
C ASN A 77 13.42 -9.95 8.80
N ILE A 78 12.73 -8.90 9.16
CA ILE A 78 11.71 -8.94 10.21
C ILE A 78 10.33 -8.94 9.60
N LEU A 79 9.55 -9.93 9.97
CA LEU A 79 8.15 -10.06 9.61
C LEU A 79 7.31 -9.91 10.88
N VAL A 80 6.25 -9.14 10.81
CA VAL A 80 5.30 -8.97 11.89
C VAL A 80 3.88 -9.20 11.36
N TRP A 81 3.02 -9.82 12.16
CA TRP A 81 1.61 -10.02 11.81
C TRP A 81 0.73 -10.04 13.05
N HIS A 82 -0.53 -9.73 12.85
CA HIS A 82 -1.54 -9.94 13.87
C HIS A 82 -1.92 -11.42 13.94
N GLU A 83 -2.04 -11.93 15.16
CA GLU A 83 -2.47 -13.30 15.41
C GLU A 83 -3.45 -13.33 16.59
N ASP A 84 -4.59 -13.97 16.39
CA ASP A 84 -5.51 -14.28 17.47
C ASP A 84 -5.38 -15.76 17.86
N SER A 85 -4.93 -15.99 19.08
CA SER A 85 -4.76 -17.32 19.61
C SER A 85 -5.71 -17.54 20.78
N ASN A 86 -6.80 -18.26 20.55
CA ASN A 86 -7.84 -18.56 21.56
C ASN A 86 -8.47 -17.31 22.19
N GLY A 87 -8.73 -16.27 21.38
CA GLY A 87 -9.32 -15.01 21.84
C GLY A 87 -8.31 -14.08 22.54
N VAL A 88 -7.02 -14.34 22.42
CA VAL A 88 -5.95 -13.46 22.91
C VAL A 88 -5.22 -12.85 21.70
N PRO A 89 -5.50 -11.59 21.36
CA PRO A 89 -4.82 -10.91 20.28
C PRO A 89 -3.37 -10.62 20.64
N LYS A 90 -2.47 -10.80 19.67
CA LYS A 90 -1.04 -10.50 19.79
C LYS A 90 -0.47 -10.10 18.43
N LEU A 91 0.64 -9.39 18.44
CA LEU A 91 1.51 -9.27 17.27
C LEU A 91 2.64 -10.26 17.40
N THR A 92 2.78 -11.12 16.42
CA THR A 92 3.90 -12.07 16.31
C THR A 92 5.00 -11.40 15.49
N VAL A 93 6.21 -11.41 16.03
CA VAL A 93 7.43 -10.89 15.40
C VAL A 93 8.32 -12.08 15.08
N TYR A 94 8.75 -12.19 13.82
CA TYR A 94 9.53 -13.31 13.31
C TYR A 94 10.77 -12.81 12.57
N ASP A 95 11.93 -13.29 12.96
CA ASP A 95 13.19 -13.07 12.26
C ASP A 95 13.37 -14.18 11.22
N ILE A 96 13.37 -13.81 9.95
CA ILE A 96 13.42 -14.72 8.80
C ILE A 96 14.76 -15.50 8.76
N ASN A 97 15.86 -14.90 9.22
CA ASN A 97 17.18 -15.52 9.16
C ASN A 97 17.40 -16.53 10.28
N THR A 98 16.91 -16.23 11.47
CA THR A 98 17.11 -17.07 12.66
C THR A 98 15.92 -17.96 13.00
N GLU A 99 14.78 -17.74 12.32
CA GLU A 99 13.49 -18.37 12.58
C GLU A 99 12.96 -18.12 14.02
N ALA A 100 13.55 -17.15 14.72
CA ALA A 100 13.16 -16.80 16.07
C ALA A 100 11.82 -16.05 16.09
N ARG A 101 10.98 -16.38 17.07
CA ARG A 101 9.68 -15.74 17.31
C ARG A 101 9.66 -15.02 18.65
N SER A 102 9.04 -13.86 18.65
CA SER A 102 8.66 -13.14 19.86
C SER A 102 7.26 -12.54 19.70
N TYR A 103 6.69 -12.06 20.82
CA TYR A 103 5.30 -11.62 20.84
C TYR A 103 5.15 -10.27 21.53
N ILE A 104 4.26 -9.45 20.99
CA ILE A 104 3.74 -8.23 21.61
C ILE A 104 2.31 -8.55 22.02
N ILE A 105 2.01 -8.54 23.31
CA ILE A 105 0.70 -8.90 23.88
C ILE A 105 0.03 -7.75 24.62
N GLN A 106 0.76 -6.69 24.97
CA GLN A 106 0.21 -5.51 25.65
C GLN A 106 -0.30 -4.51 24.62
N ASN A 107 -1.50 -3.98 24.88
CA ASN A 107 -2.13 -2.99 24.02
C ASN A 107 -2.25 -3.49 22.56
N VAL A 108 -2.68 -4.72 22.39
CA VAL A 108 -3.02 -5.32 21.09
C VAL A 108 -4.47 -5.74 21.15
N ASP A 109 -5.25 -5.41 20.16
CA ASP A 109 -6.64 -5.82 19.97
C ASP A 109 -6.85 -6.40 18.55
N GLN A 110 -8.05 -6.83 18.23
CA GLN A 110 -8.36 -7.45 16.94
C GLN A 110 -8.26 -6.48 15.76
N SER A 111 -8.31 -5.17 15.99
CA SER A 111 -8.15 -4.14 14.96
C SER A 111 -6.70 -3.78 14.70
N SER A 112 -5.76 -4.29 15.51
CA SER A 112 -4.34 -3.94 15.41
C SER A 112 -3.74 -4.41 14.11
N ARG A 113 -3.33 -3.46 13.26
CA ARG A 113 -2.60 -3.68 12.02
C ARG A 113 -1.20 -3.12 12.20
N PRO A 114 -0.17 -3.95 12.16
CA PRO A 114 1.19 -3.46 12.34
C PRO A 114 1.77 -2.87 11.07
N ALA A 115 2.61 -1.84 11.22
CA ALA A 115 3.59 -1.43 10.23
C ALA A 115 4.99 -1.49 10.86
N ILE A 116 6.01 -1.66 10.04
CA ILE A 116 7.38 -1.86 10.52
C ILE A 116 8.40 -1.16 9.63
N TYR A 117 9.37 -0.51 10.26
CA TYR A 117 10.58 -0.02 9.61
C TYR A 117 11.80 -0.34 10.49
N GLY A 118 12.72 -1.14 9.95
CA GLY A 118 13.88 -1.63 10.69
C GLY A 118 13.49 -2.40 11.95
N SER A 119 13.90 -1.91 13.12
CA SER A 119 13.58 -2.51 14.43
C SER A 119 12.29 -1.97 15.06
N ARG A 120 11.60 -1.02 14.42
CA ARG A 120 10.45 -0.34 15.02
C ARG A 120 9.15 -0.81 14.40
N ILE A 121 8.26 -1.28 15.25
CA ILE A 121 6.91 -1.73 14.91
C ILE A 121 5.92 -0.71 15.49
N VAL A 122 4.97 -0.26 14.67
CA VAL A 122 3.86 0.60 15.09
C VAL A 122 2.53 -0.09 14.84
N TRP A 123 1.55 0.18 15.69
CA TRP A 123 0.17 -0.31 15.54
C TRP A 123 -0.79 0.58 16.33
N SER A 124 -2.07 0.46 16.06
CA SER A 124 -3.11 1.09 16.90
C SER A 124 -3.90 0.04 17.66
N ALA A 125 -4.32 0.39 18.86
CA ALA A 125 -5.24 -0.38 19.66
C ALA A 125 -6.00 0.55 20.62
N ASN A 126 -7.32 0.36 20.75
CA ASN A 126 -8.18 1.17 21.60
C ASN A 126 -8.01 2.68 21.33
N SER A 127 -7.98 3.08 20.07
CA SER A 127 -7.81 4.47 19.60
C SER A 127 -6.51 5.12 20.09
N ASN A 128 -5.45 4.34 20.29
CA ASN A 128 -4.13 4.84 20.61
C ASN A 128 -3.08 4.20 19.69
N VAL A 129 -2.09 4.98 19.31
CA VAL A 129 -0.93 4.55 18.53
C VAL A 129 0.19 4.15 19.48
N TYR A 130 0.74 2.98 19.26
CA TYR A 130 1.88 2.42 20.00
C TYR A 130 3.07 2.18 19.08
N MET A 131 4.25 2.24 19.63
CA MET A 131 5.50 1.82 19.00
C MET A 131 6.26 0.88 19.93
N ARG A 132 6.81 -0.19 19.36
CA ARG A 132 7.82 -1.04 20.01
C ARG A 132 9.10 -1.04 19.20
N ASP A 133 10.22 -0.75 19.86
CA ASP A 133 11.54 -1.02 19.32
C ASP A 133 11.98 -2.40 19.78
N ILE A 134 12.10 -3.35 18.85
CA ILE A 134 12.45 -4.74 19.16
C ILE A 134 13.93 -4.89 19.55
N SER A 135 14.80 -3.95 19.14
CA SER A 135 16.23 -3.98 19.51
C SER A 135 16.48 -3.64 20.98
N THR A 136 15.64 -2.79 21.56
CA THR A 136 15.70 -2.38 22.97
C THR A 136 14.61 -3.00 23.82
N SER A 137 13.64 -3.67 23.18
CA SER A 137 12.43 -4.20 23.82
C SER A 137 11.56 -3.13 24.52
N THR A 138 11.71 -1.85 24.14
CA THR A 138 10.93 -0.75 24.72
C THR A 138 9.63 -0.56 23.94
N GLN A 139 8.53 -0.34 24.68
CA GLN A 139 7.22 -0.01 24.12
C GLN A 139 6.79 1.35 24.64
N THR A 140 6.24 2.19 23.76
CA THR A 140 5.80 3.55 24.06
C THR A 140 4.45 3.80 23.41
N GLN A 141 3.54 4.42 24.13
CA GLN A 141 2.36 5.04 23.53
C GLN A 141 2.78 6.38 22.90
N ILE A 142 2.46 6.55 21.64
CA ILE A 142 2.88 7.70 20.82
C ILE A 142 1.82 8.82 20.90
N ALA A 143 0.56 8.47 20.67
CA ALA A 143 -0.55 9.42 20.61
C ALA A 143 -1.88 8.70 20.76
N SER A 144 -2.98 9.47 20.88
CA SER A 144 -4.31 8.99 20.51
C SER A 144 -4.46 9.06 18.99
N GLY A 145 -4.98 8.01 18.37
CA GLY A 145 -5.14 7.93 16.93
C GLY A 145 -5.15 6.49 16.42
N GLU A 146 -5.22 6.35 15.11
CA GLU A 146 -5.41 5.08 14.42
C GLU A 146 -4.60 5.00 13.12
N ALA A 147 -4.56 3.79 12.54
CA ALA A 147 -3.93 3.49 11.26
C ALA A 147 -2.49 4.06 11.11
N PRO A 148 -1.56 3.74 12.03
CA PRO A 148 -0.21 4.26 11.93
C PRO A 148 0.59 3.58 10.84
N ASP A 149 1.51 4.36 10.23
CA ASP A 149 2.58 3.86 9.40
C ASP A 149 3.92 4.51 9.82
N ILE A 150 5.03 3.91 9.43
CA ILE A 150 6.37 4.33 9.88
C ILE A 150 7.40 4.26 8.75
N TYR A 151 8.18 5.33 8.63
CA TYR A 151 9.40 5.35 7.83
C TYR A 151 10.50 6.09 8.58
N ASP A 152 11.66 5.45 8.76
CA ASP A 152 12.81 5.96 9.50
C ASP A 152 12.45 6.44 10.92
N THR A 153 12.48 7.74 11.17
CA THR A 153 12.17 8.37 12.46
C THR A 153 10.79 9.00 12.51
N LYS A 154 9.96 8.79 11.50
CA LYS A 154 8.65 9.43 11.37
C LYS A 154 7.54 8.39 11.44
N ILE A 155 6.54 8.65 12.30
CA ILE A 155 5.31 7.88 12.39
C ILE A 155 4.17 8.78 11.91
N VAL A 156 3.38 8.30 10.95
CA VAL A 156 2.16 8.97 10.53
C VAL A 156 0.95 8.25 11.11
N TYR A 157 -0.11 8.97 11.41
CA TYR A 157 -1.35 8.40 11.94
C TYR A 157 -2.53 9.37 11.72
N SER A 158 -3.74 8.85 11.75
CA SER A 158 -4.96 9.66 11.78
C SER A 158 -5.44 9.87 13.22
N SER A 159 -5.95 11.05 13.52
CA SER A 159 -6.48 11.37 14.85
C SER A 159 -7.52 12.48 14.80
N ASP A 160 -8.53 12.37 15.66
CA ASP A 160 -9.62 13.33 15.88
C ASP A 160 -9.45 14.15 17.18
N ILE A 161 -8.21 14.46 17.58
CA ILE A 161 -7.83 15.07 18.86
C ILE A 161 -8.72 16.28 19.24
N ALA A 162 -9.27 17.00 18.27
CA ALA A 162 -10.09 18.18 18.51
C ALA A 162 -11.61 17.89 18.60
N GLY A 163 -12.03 16.62 18.46
CA GLY A 163 -13.45 16.24 18.38
C GLY A 163 -14.11 16.62 17.06
N ASP A 164 -13.31 16.99 16.07
CA ASP A 164 -13.68 17.24 14.70
C ASP A 164 -13.45 15.97 13.83
N THR A 165 -13.42 16.14 12.53
CA THR A 165 -13.08 15.06 11.60
C THR A 165 -11.61 14.64 11.73
N PRO A 166 -11.25 13.36 11.52
CA PRO A 166 -9.87 12.88 11.59
C PRO A 166 -8.91 13.67 10.70
N GLN A 167 -7.73 13.94 11.25
CA GLN A 167 -6.64 14.64 10.58
C GLN A 167 -5.37 13.78 10.60
N ILE A 168 -4.45 14.05 9.66
CA ILE A 168 -3.19 13.34 9.57
C ILE A 168 -2.10 14.08 10.34
N TYR A 169 -1.45 13.33 11.21
CA TYR A 169 -0.32 13.78 12.01
C TYR A 169 0.95 13.05 11.65
N VAL A 170 2.07 13.75 11.74
CA VAL A 170 3.43 13.19 11.66
C VAL A 170 4.09 13.37 13.01
N TYR A 171 4.46 12.29 13.65
CA TYR A 171 5.25 12.28 14.88
C TYR A 171 6.71 11.98 14.57
N ASP A 172 7.62 12.82 15.00
CA ASP A 172 9.05 12.62 14.88
C ASP A 172 9.58 11.99 16.17
N ILE A 173 10.10 10.78 16.08
CA ILE A 173 10.61 9.97 17.21
C ILE A 173 11.79 10.67 17.90
N SER A 174 12.64 11.37 17.14
CA SER A 174 13.85 12.01 17.65
C SER A 174 13.55 13.25 18.48
N THR A 175 12.59 14.05 18.04
CA THR A 175 12.18 15.30 18.72
C THR A 175 11.01 15.09 19.66
N LYS A 176 10.30 13.96 19.56
CA LYS A 176 9.06 13.64 20.30
C LYS A 176 7.96 14.68 20.08
N LYS A 177 7.87 15.25 18.89
CA LYS A 177 6.86 16.23 18.50
C LYS A 177 5.99 15.71 17.38
N ALA A 178 4.70 16.01 17.46
CA ALA A 178 3.75 15.78 16.41
C ALA A 178 3.39 17.08 15.70
N MET A 179 3.13 17.01 14.39
CA MET A 179 2.60 18.11 13.59
C MET A 179 1.43 17.62 12.73
N ASN A 180 0.40 18.43 12.58
CA ASN A 180 -0.69 18.19 11.65
C ASN A 180 -0.21 18.55 10.23
N VAL A 181 -0.45 17.65 9.25
CA VAL A 181 -0.08 17.85 7.84
C VAL A 181 -1.28 17.91 6.91
N SER A 182 -2.46 17.47 7.34
CA SER A 182 -3.71 17.66 6.61
C SER A 182 -4.40 18.94 7.06
N GLN A 183 -5.25 19.46 6.18
CA GLN A 183 -6.10 20.60 6.52
C GLN A 183 -7.53 20.15 6.44
N TYR A 184 -8.51 20.55 6.66
CA TYR A 184 -9.93 20.23 6.47
C TYR A 184 -10.20 18.84 5.88
N GLY A 185 -11.33 18.27 6.20
CA GLY A 185 -11.78 17.00 5.64
C GLY A 185 -11.74 15.86 6.65
N ASP A 186 -12.12 14.72 6.19
CA ASP A 186 -12.13 13.44 6.89
C ASP A 186 -10.94 12.62 6.37
N ASN A 187 -9.78 12.77 7.01
CA ASN A 187 -8.49 12.29 6.50
C ASN A 187 -8.06 11.04 7.24
N MET A 188 -7.90 9.92 6.54
CA MET A 188 -7.62 8.62 7.12
C MET A 188 -6.56 7.83 6.33
N PHE A 189 -6.09 6.75 6.93
CA PHE A 189 -5.21 5.75 6.32
C PHE A 189 -3.93 6.35 5.71
N PRO A 190 -3.12 7.06 6.52
CA PRO A 190 -1.88 7.63 6.02
C PRO A 190 -0.82 6.56 5.78
N HIS A 191 0.02 6.79 4.75
CA HIS A 191 1.26 6.06 4.51
C HIS A 191 2.41 7.04 4.33
N ILE A 192 3.62 6.58 4.61
CA ILE A 192 4.82 7.41 4.52
C ILE A 192 5.98 6.69 3.85
N TYR A 193 6.66 7.38 2.94
CA TYR A 193 7.96 6.98 2.42
C TYR A 193 8.84 8.21 2.21
N GLY A 194 10.04 8.20 2.80
CA GLY A 194 10.93 9.37 2.78
C GLY A 194 10.28 10.57 3.45
N ASP A 195 10.18 11.66 2.71
CA ASP A 195 9.51 12.89 3.13
C ASP A 195 8.08 13.04 2.58
N LYS A 196 7.53 12.00 1.97
CA LYS A 196 6.18 12.03 1.38
C LYS A 196 5.19 11.26 2.24
N VAL A 197 4.12 11.94 2.63
CA VAL A 197 2.98 11.39 3.35
C VAL A 197 1.79 11.40 2.42
N ILE A 198 1.13 10.27 2.24
CA ILE A 198 -0.11 10.16 1.48
C ILE A 198 -1.25 9.74 2.40
N TRP A 199 -2.47 10.06 2.05
CA TRP A 199 -3.67 9.64 2.78
C TRP A 199 -4.92 9.71 1.92
N SER A 200 -6.00 9.11 2.40
CA SER A 200 -7.34 9.22 1.82
C SER A 200 -8.11 10.36 2.47
N ASP A 201 -8.66 11.26 1.65
CA ASP A 201 -9.52 12.37 2.06
C ASP A 201 -10.98 12.07 1.66
N PHE A 202 -11.85 11.85 2.62
CA PHE A 202 -13.26 11.50 2.45
C PHE A 202 -14.21 12.70 2.48
N TYR A 203 -13.70 13.90 2.41
CA TYR A 203 -14.53 15.12 2.43
C TYR A 203 -15.63 15.11 1.37
N THR A 204 -15.35 14.58 0.19
CA THR A 204 -16.31 14.44 -0.92
C THR A 204 -17.10 13.13 -0.91
N ARG A 205 -16.95 12.28 0.10
CA ARG A 205 -17.50 10.91 0.24
C ARG A 205 -16.94 9.87 -0.73
N LEU A 206 -16.10 10.23 -1.66
CA LEU A 206 -15.55 9.33 -2.66
C LEU A 206 -14.09 8.93 -2.36
N GLY A 207 -13.45 9.59 -1.41
CA GLY A 207 -12.07 9.37 -1.01
C GLY A 207 -11.08 9.74 -2.11
N ASN A 208 -10.45 10.90 -1.97
CA ASN A 208 -9.35 11.30 -2.85
C ASN A 208 -8.02 10.99 -2.18
N ILE A 209 -7.01 10.73 -2.97
CA ILE A 209 -5.65 10.58 -2.45
C ILE A 209 -4.99 11.95 -2.46
N ARG A 210 -4.46 12.33 -1.30
CA ARG A 210 -3.64 13.53 -1.12
C ARG A 210 -2.24 13.14 -0.71
N MET A 211 -1.28 14.00 -1.02
CA MET A 211 0.11 13.88 -0.62
C MET A 211 0.57 15.18 0.01
N TYR A 212 1.36 15.07 1.08
CA TYR A 212 2.10 16.17 1.68
C TYR A 212 3.60 15.85 1.66
N ASP A 213 4.39 16.78 1.13
CA ASP A 213 5.83 16.70 1.11
C ASP A 213 6.39 17.45 2.32
N LEU A 214 7.03 16.73 3.25
CA LEU A 214 7.58 17.27 4.49
C LEU A 214 8.77 18.22 4.26
N ALA A 215 9.52 18.03 3.16
CA ALA A 215 10.66 18.86 2.82
C ALA A 215 10.22 20.21 2.24
N THR A 216 9.28 20.22 1.31
CA THR A 216 8.78 21.43 0.65
C THR A 216 7.59 22.06 1.37
N LYS A 217 6.91 21.32 2.26
CA LYS A 217 5.67 21.70 2.96
C LYS A 217 4.52 21.98 1.99
N GLN A 218 4.51 21.31 0.86
CA GLN A 218 3.46 21.45 -0.15
C GLN A 218 2.51 20.24 -0.09
N GLN A 219 1.22 20.54 -0.24
CA GLN A 219 0.19 19.53 -0.41
C GLN A 219 -0.18 19.42 -1.90
N THR A 220 -0.33 18.20 -2.38
CA THR A 220 -0.73 17.88 -3.76
C THR A 220 -1.93 16.95 -3.73
N GLU A 221 -2.88 17.16 -4.60
CA GLU A 221 -3.98 16.25 -4.86
C GLU A 221 -3.54 15.26 -5.94
N ILE A 222 -3.53 13.98 -5.59
CA ILE A 222 -3.08 12.89 -6.48
C ILE A 222 -4.25 12.41 -7.35
N THR A 223 -5.43 12.29 -6.77
CA THR A 223 -6.65 11.91 -7.49
C THR A 223 -7.75 12.93 -7.22
N THR A 224 -8.63 13.17 -8.20
CA THR A 224 -9.66 14.20 -8.13
C THR A 224 -11.07 13.63 -8.25
N GLY A 225 -11.97 14.14 -7.43
CA GLY A 225 -13.43 14.25 -7.50
C GLY A 225 -14.29 13.04 -7.85
N ASP A 226 -14.00 12.32 -8.91
CA ASP A 226 -14.85 11.23 -9.41
C ASP A 226 -14.18 9.86 -9.36
N ASP A 227 -12.98 9.79 -8.79
CA ASP A 227 -12.15 8.61 -8.93
C ASP A 227 -12.46 7.49 -7.93
N MET A 228 -13.28 7.70 -6.92
CA MET A 228 -13.64 6.70 -5.90
C MET A 228 -12.42 5.90 -5.40
N THR A 229 -11.33 6.61 -5.08
CA THR A 229 -10.01 6.00 -4.90
C THR A 229 -9.64 5.66 -3.46
N GLY A 230 -10.44 6.02 -2.48
CA GLY A 230 -10.03 5.91 -1.09
C GLY A 230 -10.87 5.03 -0.18
N TYR A 231 -11.83 4.31 -0.71
CA TYR A 231 -12.81 3.65 0.13
C TYR A 231 -12.45 2.17 0.32
N ASP A 232 -11.57 1.86 1.26
CA ASP A 232 -11.42 0.50 1.77
C ASP A 232 -11.17 0.50 3.28
N THR A 233 -11.54 -0.58 3.93
CA THR A 233 -11.36 -0.84 5.37
C THR A 233 -9.90 -0.93 5.83
N GLY A 234 -8.96 -0.47 5.04
CA GLY A 234 -7.53 -0.51 5.35
C GLY A 234 -6.65 0.40 4.51
N GLY A 235 -7.25 1.35 3.74
CA GLY A 235 -6.50 2.23 2.85
C GLY A 235 -5.85 1.46 1.71
N PRO A 236 -6.45 1.42 0.52
CA PRO A 236 -5.89 0.66 -0.60
C PRO A 236 -4.80 1.43 -1.31
N THR A 237 -3.97 2.12 -0.57
CA THR A 237 -2.83 2.88 -1.09
C THR A 237 -1.55 2.46 -0.42
N ASP A 238 -0.47 2.54 -1.14
CA ASP A 238 0.87 2.39 -0.59
C ASP A 238 1.83 3.25 -1.40
N ILE A 239 2.97 3.60 -0.81
CA ILE A 239 3.96 4.49 -1.42
C ILE A 239 5.37 3.93 -1.26
N SER A 240 6.15 3.96 -2.33
CA SER A 240 7.58 3.69 -2.28
C SER A 240 8.32 4.50 -3.35
N ASP A 241 9.44 5.10 -2.96
CA ASP A 241 10.23 5.99 -3.81
C ASP A 241 9.38 7.14 -4.41
N ASN A 242 9.21 7.15 -5.72
CA ASN A 242 8.42 8.13 -6.45
C ASN A 242 7.09 7.57 -6.98
N LYS A 243 6.59 6.48 -6.40
CA LYS A 243 5.38 5.80 -6.87
C LYS A 243 4.36 5.61 -5.77
N ILE A 244 3.10 5.83 -6.13
CA ILE A 244 1.94 5.53 -5.30
C ILE A 244 1.13 4.47 -6.03
N VAL A 245 0.78 3.39 -5.34
CA VAL A 245 -0.18 2.40 -5.83
C VAL A 245 -1.53 2.61 -5.15
N TYR A 246 -2.62 2.45 -5.91
CA TYR A 246 -3.95 2.67 -5.38
C TYR A 246 -5.01 1.90 -6.16
N LEU A 247 -6.15 1.69 -5.54
CA LEU A 247 -7.31 1.10 -6.19
C LEU A 247 -8.30 2.21 -6.60
N LYS A 248 -8.82 2.08 -7.81
CA LYS A 248 -9.96 2.86 -8.30
C LYS A 248 -11.18 1.96 -8.35
N HIS A 249 -12.21 2.31 -7.58
CA HIS A 249 -13.43 1.54 -7.51
C HIS A 249 -14.40 1.99 -8.60
N ASN A 250 -15.01 1.03 -9.29
CA ASN A 250 -15.98 1.31 -10.35
C ASN A 250 -17.43 1.09 -9.86
N ASP A 251 -17.61 0.60 -8.64
CA ASP A 251 -18.91 0.30 -8.05
C ASP A 251 -18.94 0.61 -6.55
N LEU A 252 -19.81 1.52 -6.15
CA LEU A 252 -20.05 1.89 -4.75
C LEU A 252 -20.59 0.74 -3.89
N ALA A 253 -21.16 -0.29 -4.51
CA ALA A 253 -21.65 -1.46 -3.79
C ALA A 253 -20.55 -2.47 -3.44
N ASN A 254 -19.38 -2.36 -4.06
CA ASN A 254 -18.23 -3.24 -3.82
C ASN A 254 -16.93 -2.44 -3.65
N MET A 255 -16.79 -1.82 -2.52
CA MET A 255 -15.66 -0.94 -2.20
C MET A 255 -14.42 -1.66 -1.66
N ASN A 256 -14.47 -2.99 -1.57
CA ASN A 256 -13.33 -3.80 -1.12
C ASN A 256 -12.43 -4.27 -2.27
N SER A 257 -12.74 -3.90 -3.50
CA SER A 257 -11.94 -4.25 -4.68
C SER A 257 -12.04 -3.18 -5.75
N GLY A 258 -11.01 -3.03 -6.56
CA GLY A 258 -10.95 -2.03 -7.59
C GLY A 258 -9.99 -2.41 -8.72
N ASP A 259 -9.82 -1.52 -9.66
CA ASP A 259 -8.74 -1.60 -10.63
C ASP A 259 -7.49 -0.97 -10.04
N LEU A 260 -6.37 -1.67 -10.15
CA LEU A 260 -5.08 -1.22 -9.62
C LEU A 260 -4.43 -0.22 -10.57
N TYR A 261 -3.98 0.89 -10.00
CA TYR A 261 -3.23 1.95 -10.67
C TYR A 261 -1.90 2.19 -9.98
N VAL A 262 -0.94 2.68 -10.74
CA VAL A 262 0.30 3.27 -10.24
C VAL A 262 0.40 4.72 -10.71
N TYR A 263 0.70 5.63 -9.80
CA TYR A 263 0.95 7.04 -10.05
C TYR A 263 2.43 7.33 -9.88
N ASN A 264 3.04 7.99 -10.85
CA ASN A 264 4.40 8.47 -10.77
C ASN A 264 4.43 9.92 -10.27
N ILE A 265 5.03 10.16 -9.11
CA ILE A 265 5.06 11.46 -8.45
C ILE A 265 5.86 12.50 -9.28
N ASP A 266 6.92 12.07 -9.97
CA ASP A 266 7.79 12.98 -10.72
C ASP A 266 7.15 13.45 -12.03
N THR A 267 6.39 12.59 -12.70
CA THR A 267 5.73 12.93 -13.98
C THR A 267 4.30 13.39 -13.82
N GLY A 268 3.65 13.05 -12.70
CA GLY A 268 2.22 13.32 -12.48
C GLY A 268 1.29 12.39 -13.29
N GLU A 269 1.81 11.28 -13.81
CA GLU A 269 1.05 10.37 -14.67
C GLU A 269 0.58 9.14 -13.88
N SER A 270 -0.65 8.69 -14.16
CA SER A 270 -1.21 7.43 -13.67
C SER A 270 -1.30 6.41 -14.77
N LYS A 271 -0.99 5.16 -14.44
CA LYS A 271 -1.16 4.00 -15.32
C LYS A 271 -2.01 2.94 -14.67
N GLN A 272 -3.01 2.44 -15.39
CA GLN A 272 -3.82 1.30 -14.97
C GLN A 272 -3.03 -0.01 -15.17
N LEU A 273 -2.98 -0.84 -14.12
CA LEU A 273 -2.31 -2.14 -14.13
C LEU A 273 -3.29 -3.30 -14.29
N THR A 274 -4.49 -3.20 -13.72
CA THR A 274 -5.51 -4.26 -13.80
C THR A 274 -6.83 -3.70 -14.34
N SER A 275 -7.68 -4.60 -14.84
CA SER A 275 -9.06 -4.31 -15.23
C SER A 275 -9.96 -5.44 -14.73
N GLY A 276 -11.17 -5.13 -14.32
CA GLY A 276 -12.13 -6.13 -13.82
C GLY A 276 -12.59 -5.89 -12.39
N ASN A 277 -12.07 -4.83 -11.74
CA ASN A 277 -12.51 -4.38 -10.42
C ASN A 277 -12.39 -5.44 -9.32
N THR A 278 -11.34 -6.29 -9.38
CA THR A 278 -11.15 -7.45 -8.48
C THR A 278 -9.87 -7.39 -7.65
N ALA A 279 -8.94 -6.47 -7.97
CA ALA A 279 -7.73 -6.26 -7.21
C ALA A 279 -8.02 -5.72 -5.80
N ARG A 280 -7.20 -6.14 -4.82
CA ARG A 280 -7.32 -5.78 -3.40
C ARG A 280 -5.95 -5.62 -2.77
N THR A 281 -5.87 -4.85 -1.71
CA THR A 281 -4.70 -4.76 -0.82
C THR A 281 -3.37 -4.65 -1.58
N PRO A 282 -3.18 -3.64 -2.45
CA PRO A 282 -1.91 -3.44 -3.11
C PRO A 282 -0.82 -3.02 -2.12
N ALA A 283 0.41 -3.44 -2.39
CA ALA A 283 1.60 -2.97 -1.69
C ALA A 283 2.75 -2.77 -2.69
N ILE A 284 3.69 -1.87 -2.36
CA ILE A 284 4.82 -1.54 -3.21
C ILE A 284 6.11 -1.43 -2.41
N SER A 285 7.21 -1.96 -2.96
CA SER A 285 8.57 -1.69 -2.51
C SER A 285 9.51 -1.54 -3.70
N GLY A 286 10.07 -0.36 -3.88
CA GLY A 286 10.87 0.00 -5.05
C GLY A 286 10.05 -0.15 -6.35
N ASN A 287 10.45 -1.09 -7.18
CA ASN A 287 9.77 -1.38 -8.44
C ASN A 287 8.83 -2.59 -8.39
N VAL A 288 8.68 -3.24 -7.25
CA VAL A 288 7.83 -4.41 -7.10
C VAL A 288 6.47 -3.99 -6.54
N ILE A 289 5.42 -4.23 -7.29
CA ILE A 289 4.03 -4.05 -6.88
C ILE A 289 3.42 -5.44 -6.71
N VAL A 290 2.73 -5.66 -5.59
CA VAL A 290 1.99 -6.89 -5.28
C VAL A 290 0.56 -6.56 -4.94
N TRP A 291 -0.36 -7.48 -5.21
CA TRP A 291 -1.78 -7.34 -4.83
C TRP A 291 -2.44 -8.71 -4.71
N SER A 292 -3.57 -8.77 -4.06
CA SER A 292 -4.42 -9.94 -4.09
C SER A 292 -5.56 -9.74 -5.09
N ASP A 293 -5.92 -10.81 -5.78
CA ASP A 293 -7.05 -10.85 -6.71
C ASP A 293 -7.68 -12.23 -6.72
N SER A 294 -8.97 -12.30 -6.39
CA SER A 294 -9.75 -13.55 -6.41
C SER A 294 -9.06 -14.70 -5.68
N GLY A 295 -8.46 -14.40 -4.51
CA GLY A 295 -7.74 -15.38 -3.68
C GLY A 295 -6.36 -15.79 -4.19
N ASN A 296 -5.80 -15.05 -5.12
CA ASN A 296 -4.44 -15.24 -5.63
C ASN A 296 -3.59 -14.01 -5.31
N ILE A 297 -2.28 -14.22 -5.18
CA ILE A 297 -1.30 -13.15 -5.06
C ILE A 297 -0.58 -12.98 -6.39
N TYR A 298 -0.58 -11.76 -6.86
CA TYR A 298 0.08 -11.34 -8.10
C TYR A 298 1.18 -10.34 -7.83
N MET A 299 2.12 -10.27 -8.75
CA MET A 299 3.17 -9.26 -8.78
C MET A 299 3.45 -8.76 -10.17
N VAL A 300 3.95 -7.52 -10.24
CA VAL A 300 4.54 -6.92 -11.43
C VAL A 300 5.74 -6.07 -11.03
N ASN A 301 6.73 -5.98 -11.91
CA ASN A 301 7.76 -4.97 -11.79
C ASN A 301 7.25 -3.69 -12.46
N SER A 302 7.08 -2.63 -11.68
CA SER A 302 6.72 -1.31 -12.22
C SER A 302 7.87 -0.72 -13.04
N TRP A 303 7.57 0.06 -14.01
CA TRP A 303 8.51 0.84 -14.85
C TRP A 303 8.89 2.16 -14.20
#